data_c3a02ffee1aedf8755baf2ed8ef40a6c
#
_entry.id   c3a02ffee1aedf8755baf2ed8ef40a6c
#
_cell.length_a   1.000
_cell.length_b   1.000
_cell.length_c   1.000
_cell.angle_alpha   90.00
_cell.angle_beta   90.00
_cell.angle_gamma   90.00
#
_symmetry.space_group_name_H-M   'P 1'
#
loop_
_entity.id
_entity.type
_entity.pdbx_description
1 polymer ?
#
loop_
_entity_poly.entity_id
_entity_poly.type
_entity_poly.pdbx_seq_one_letter_code
_entity_poly.pdbx_strand_id
1 'polypeptide(L)'
;SDIDEFSKYETQIDDQINNKQLTFFDLTYTRLIKRMKESENYYKAALENPIDYSVNEDIDSDYEKAPYSKNVSDLKERWRKQVKLSTLSSLVEKQKIQEDIQKNKNKSPEERLKEYRLKMGDKLTPELEKKFQESIAKTENDAPKTFEQLEKETRESTLKSLNENFTFISKELDRSDWFSVYVNAIASRFDPHTSYFAPDEKERFDVSM
;
A
#
# COMPACT_ATOMS: atom_id res chain seq x y z
N SER A 1 8.30 -0.51 -25.91
CA SER A 1 7.82 -0.57 -24.49
C SER A 1 9.00 -0.70 -23.53
N ASP A 2 8.76 -0.61 -22.22
CA ASP A 2 9.80 -0.87 -21.23
C ASP A 2 10.30 -2.31 -21.34
N ILE A 3 9.41 -3.26 -21.64
CA ILE A 3 9.75 -4.66 -21.87
C ILE A 3 10.74 -4.80 -23.04
N ASP A 4 10.47 -4.18 -24.20
CA ASP A 4 11.36 -4.27 -25.38
C ASP A 4 12.75 -3.68 -25.09
N GLU A 5 12.80 -2.67 -24.22
CA GLU A 5 14.07 -2.06 -23.82
C GLU A 5 14.83 -2.95 -22.85
N PHE A 6 14.17 -3.55 -21.86
CA PHE A 6 14.77 -4.44 -20.89
C PHE A 6 15.22 -5.76 -21.51
N SER A 7 14.46 -6.31 -22.47
CA SER A 7 14.81 -7.54 -23.17
C SER A 7 16.16 -7.46 -23.94
N LYS A 8 16.64 -6.26 -24.26
CA LYS A 8 17.98 -6.09 -24.87
C LYS A 8 19.12 -6.49 -23.93
N TYR A 9 18.85 -6.57 -22.63
CA TYR A 9 19.83 -6.91 -21.60
C TYR A 9 19.75 -8.36 -21.14
N GLU A 10 18.81 -9.15 -21.67
CA GLU A 10 18.52 -10.53 -21.24
C GLU A 10 19.75 -11.43 -21.20
N THR A 11 20.68 -11.26 -22.14
CA THR A 11 21.93 -12.04 -22.25
C THR A 11 23.17 -11.29 -21.76
N GLN A 12 23.00 -10.15 -21.09
CA GLN A 12 24.13 -9.27 -20.72
C GLN A 12 24.28 -9.10 -19.21
N ILE A 13 23.33 -9.59 -18.41
CA ILE A 13 23.29 -9.33 -16.96
C ILE A 13 24.48 -9.98 -16.26
N ASP A 14 24.81 -11.20 -16.61
CA ASP A 14 25.95 -11.95 -16.08
C ASP A 14 27.29 -11.28 -16.45
N ASP A 15 27.45 -10.84 -17.68
CA ASP A 15 28.65 -10.09 -18.14
C ASP A 15 28.75 -8.75 -17.38
N GLN A 16 27.65 -8.04 -17.18
CA GLN A 16 27.66 -6.78 -16.42
C GLN A 16 28.07 -6.99 -14.96
N ILE A 17 27.59 -8.06 -14.32
CA ILE A 17 27.98 -8.41 -12.95
C ILE A 17 29.48 -8.72 -12.90
N ASN A 18 30.00 -9.57 -13.80
CA ASN A 18 31.37 -9.96 -13.84
C ASN A 18 32.30 -8.76 -14.09
N ASN A 19 31.88 -7.83 -14.95
CA ASN A 19 32.63 -6.63 -15.28
C ASN A 19 32.39 -5.45 -14.34
N LYS A 20 31.57 -5.62 -13.26
CA LYS A 20 31.18 -4.59 -12.30
C LYS A 20 30.47 -3.39 -12.99
N GLN A 21 29.70 -3.67 -14.02
CA GLN A 21 28.90 -2.69 -14.74
C GLN A 21 27.46 -2.75 -14.21
N LEU A 22 26.83 -1.60 -14.05
CA LEU A 22 25.47 -1.47 -13.50
C LEU A 22 24.48 -0.83 -14.50
N THR A 23 24.76 -0.95 -15.80
CA THR A 23 23.99 -0.28 -16.86
C THR A 23 22.51 -0.69 -16.84
N PHE A 24 22.25 -1.99 -16.66
CA PHE A 24 20.86 -2.47 -16.59
C PHE A 24 20.18 -2.05 -15.28
N PHE A 25 20.89 -2.11 -14.16
CA PHE A 25 20.38 -1.61 -12.90
C PHE A 25 20.02 -0.11 -12.99
N ASP A 26 20.91 0.73 -13.53
CA ASP A 26 20.67 2.17 -13.68
C ASP A 26 19.48 2.46 -14.59
N LEU A 27 19.31 1.68 -15.66
CA LEU A 27 18.15 1.77 -16.53
C LEU A 27 16.84 1.43 -15.77
N THR A 28 16.82 0.32 -15.04
CA THR A 28 15.64 -0.13 -14.29
C THR A 28 15.27 0.84 -13.18
N TYR A 29 16.26 1.33 -12.42
CA TYR A 29 16.08 2.33 -11.38
C TYR A 29 15.51 3.64 -11.93
N THR A 30 16.13 4.18 -12.98
CA THR A 30 15.64 5.41 -13.62
C THR A 30 14.22 5.26 -14.16
N ARG A 31 13.92 4.09 -14.74
CA ARG A 31 12.59 3.77 -15.26
C ARG A 31 11.55 3.67 -14.15
N LEU A 32 11.88 3.02 -13.04
CA LEU A 32 11.00 2.91 -11.87
C LEU A 32 10.61 4.30 -11.36
N ILE A 33 11.58 5.16 -11.10
CA ILE A 33 11.31 6.53 -10.60
C ILE A 33 10.44 7.33 -11.58
N LYS A 34 10.72 7.19 -12.88
CA LYS A 34 9.88 7.82 -13.91
C LYS A 34 8.44 7.32 -13.86
N ARG A 35 8.23 5.99 -13.82
CA ARG A 35 6.89 5.40 -13.80
C ARG A 35 6.13 5.71 -12.51
N MET A 36 6.81 5.80 -11.39
CA MET A 36 6.22 6.25 -10.14
C MET A 36 5.67 7.67 -10.26
N LYS A 37 6.45 8.62 -10.78
CA LYS A 37 5.98 10.01 -10.99
C LYS A 37 4.79 10.09 -11.94
N GLU A 38 4.77 9.27 -13.00
CA GLU A 38 3.62 9.19 -13.90
C GLU A 38 2.37 8.65 -13.18
N SER A 39 2.53 7.61 -12.36
CA SER A 39 1.44 6.97 -11.60
C SER A 39 0.86 7.91 -10.53
N GLU A 40 1.66 8.79 -9.98
CA GLU A 40 1.21 9.84 -9.05
C GLU A 40 0.10 10.71 -9.66
N ASN A 41 0.23 11.08 -10.93
CA ASN A 41 -0.80 11.83 -11.62
C ASN A 41 -2.08 11.00 -11.84
N TYR A 42 -1.97 9.68 -12.01
CA TYR A 42 -3.12 8.82 -12.26
C TYR A 42 -3.99 8.62 -11.02
N TYR A 43 -3.40 8.31 -9.88
CA TYR A 43 -4.18 8.16 -8.67
C TYR A 43 -4.73 9.48 -8.13
N LYS A 44 -3.99 10.59 -8.28
CA LYS A 44 -4.48 11.94 -7.93
C LYS A 44 -5.71 12.31 -8.76
N ALA A 45 -5.65 12.11 -10.06
CA ALA A 45 -6.79 12.37 -10.94
C ALA A 45 -8.00 11.46 -10.61
N ALA A 46 -7.77 10.20 -10.24
CA ALA A 46 -8.84 9.27 -9.86
C ALA A 46 -9.50 9.65 -8.52
N LEU A 47 -8.78 10.35 -7.63
CA LEU A 47 -9.29 10.78 -6.31
C LEU A 47 -9.75 12.26 -6.27
N GLU A 48 -9.67 12.98 -7.37
CA GLU A 48 -10.05 14.40 -7.43
C GLU A 48 -11.54 14.61 -7.20
N ASN A 49 -12.37 13.75 -7.77
CA ASN A 49 -13.82 13.82 -7.69
C ASN A 49 -14.42 12.65 -6.90
N PRO A 50 -15.64 12.79 -6.38
CA PRO A 50 -16.35 11.68 -5.75
C PRO A 50 -16.42 10.46 -6.66
N ILE A 51 -16.25 9.27 -6.08
CA ILE A 51 -16.20 8.01 -6.83
C ILE A 51 -17.61 7.46 -6.99
N ASP A 52 -17.97 7.06 -8.20
CA ASP A 52 -19.22 6.36 -8.46
C ASP A 52 -19.09 4.87 -8.12
N TYR A 53 -19.71 4.48 -7.01
CA TYR A 53 -19.74 3.10 -6.53
C TYR A 53 -20.94 2.30 -7.06
N SER A 54 -21.86 2.91 -7.82
CA SER A 54 -23.02 2.22 -8.38
C SER A 54 -22.64 1.31 -9.58
N VAL A 55 -21.54 1.60 -10.23
CA VAL A 55 -21.04 0.82 -11.35
C VAL A 55 -20.32 -0.44 -10.84
N ASN A 56 -20.86 -1.60 -11.21
CA ASN A 56 -20.24 -2.89 -10.92
C ASN A 56 -19.04 -3.13 -11.86
N GLU A 57 -17.88 -3.38 -11.28
CA GLU A 57 -16.62 -3.51 -12.01
C GLU A 57 -15.76 -4.63 -11.41
N ASP A 58 -15.09 -5.35 -12.28
CA ASP A 58 -14.13 -6.38 -11.88
C ASP A 58 -12.70 -5.82 -11.88
N ILE A 59 -11.91 -6.27 -10.90
CA ILE A 59 -10.47 -6.02 -10.83
C ILE A 59 -9.74 -7.35 -10.64
N ASP A 60 -8.70 -7.57 -11.42
CA ASP A 60 -7.81 -8.68 -11.22
C ASP A 60 -6.87 -8.36 -10.04
N SER A 61 -6.96 -9.18 -8.99
CA SER A 61 -6.15 -9.04 -7.78
C SER A 61 -4.89 -9.92 -7.79
N ASP A 62 -4.75 -10.81 -8.77
CA ASP A 62 -3.54 -11.62 -8.96
C ASP A 62 -2.50 -10.84 -9.78
N TYR A 63 -1.76 -9.97 -9.09
CA TYR A 63 -0.76 -9.11 -9.74
C TYR A 63 0.40 -9.88 -10.37
N GLU A 64 0.68 -11.11 -9.94
CA GLU A 64 1.75 -11.92 -10.49
C GLU A 64 1.38 -12.47 -11.88
N LYS A 65 0.10 -12.79 -12.07
CA LYS A 65 -0.42 -13.35 -13.33
C LYS A 65 -1.12 -12.34 -14.22
N ALA A 66 -1.50 -11.19 -13.66
CA ALA A 66 -2.19 -10.15 -14.42
C ALA A 66 -1.32 -9.66 -15.60
N PRO A 67 -1.86 -9.56 -16.82
CA PRO A 67 -1.11 -9.09 -17.97
C PRO A 67 -0.67 -7.63 -17.75
N TYR A 68 0.46 -7.24 -18.32
CA TYR A 68 0.89 -5.85 -18.33
C TYR A 68 -0.09 -4.96 -19.07
N SER A 69 -0.25 -3.72 -18.63
CA SER A 69 -1.08 -2.73 -19.31
C SER A 69 -0.56 -2.48 -20.72
N LYS A 70 -1.48 -2.55 -21.70
CA LYS A 70 -1.13 -2.46 -23.14
C LYS A 70 -0.73 -1.04 -23.54
N ASN A 71 -1.29 -0.05 -22.88
CA ASN A 71 -1.06 1.38 -23.15
C ASN A 71 -1.37 2.22 -21.92
N VAL A 72 -1.13 3.53 -22.02
CA VAL A 72 -1.33 4.49 -20.93
C VAL A 72 -2.80 4.57 -20.47
N SER A 73 -3.76 4.44 -21.39
CA SER A 73 -5.18 4.47 -21.05
C SER A 73 -5.58 3.27 -20.20
N ASP A 74 -5.10 2.09 -20.56
CA ASP A 74 -5.30 0.86 -19.81
C ASP A 74 -4.65 0.94 -18.41
N LEU A 75 -3.46 1.54 -18.33
CA LEU A 75 -2.79 1.76 -17.05
C LEU A 75 -3.55 2.74 -16.14
N LYS A 76 -4.08 3.84 -16.70
CA LYS A 76 -4.91 4.78 -15.96
C LYS A 76 -6.19 4.13 -15.45
N GLU A 77 -6.83 3.30 -16.27
CA GLU A 77 -8.04 2.59 -15.89
C GLU A 77 -7.76 1.57 -14.77
N ARG A 78 -6.64 0.86 -14.83
CA ARG A 78 -6.20 -0.02 -13.75
C ARG A 78 -5.99 0.74 -12.43
N TRP A 79 -5.34 1.89 -12.48
CA TRP A 79 -5.18 2.76 -11.31
C TRP A 79 -6.52 3.25 -10.77
N ARG A 80 -7.44 3.68 -11.64
CA ARG A 80 -8.78 4.10 -11.26
C ARG A 80 -9.52 3.01 -10.50
N LYS A 81 -9.54 1.79 -11.04
CA LYS A 81 -10.18 0.64 -10.40
C LYS A 81 -9.53 0.28 -9.07
N GLN A 82 -8.20 0.27 -9.01
CA GLN A 82 -7.47 -0.03 -7.78
C GLN A 82 -7.78 0.98 -6.68
N VAL A 83 -7.77 2.25 -7.00
CA VAL A 83 -8.11 3.34 -6.07
C VAL A 83 -9.57 3.24 -5.63
N LYS A 84 -10.51 2.96 -6.56
CA LYS A 84 -11.92 2.73 -6.24
C LYS A 84 -12.08 1.56 -5.25
N LEU A 85 -11.42 0.44 -5.48
CA LEU A 85 -11.48 -0.72 -4.57
C LEU A 85 -10.93 -0.38 -3.19
N SER A 86 -9.76 0.24 -3.12
CA SER A 86 -9.14 0.64 -1.86
C SER A 86 -10.02 1.61 -1.05
N THR A 87 -10.56 2.63 -1.74
CA THR A 87 -11.44 3.61 -1.12
C THR A 87 -12.76 2.98 -0.69
N LEU A 88 -13.36 2.10 -1.51
CA LEU A 88 -14.58 1.38 -1.18
C LEU A 88 -14.41 0.51 0.07
N SER A 89 -13.33 -0.24 0.14
CA SER A 89 -13.03 -1.11 1.31
C SER A 89 -12.96 -0.30 2.60
N SER A 90 -12.24 0.81 2.58
CA SER A 90 -12.14 1.70 3.74
C SER A 90 -13.48 2.42 4.06
N LEU A 91 -14.27 2.76 3.05
CA LEU A 91 -15.58 3.38 3.23
C LEU A 91 -16.57 2.42 3.91
N VAL A 92 -16.64 1.17 3.44
CA VAL A 92 -17.48 0.13 4.02
C VAL A 92 -17.09 -0.14 5.47
N GLU A 93 -15.81 -0.17 5.78
CA GLU A 93 -15.32 -0.33 7.15
C GLU A 93 -15.76 0.84 8.04
N LYS A 94 -15.61 2.09 7.59
CA LYS A 94 -16.07 3.28 8.34
C LYS A 94 -17.59 3.30 8.53
N GLN A 95 -18.36 2.94 7.50
CA GLN A 95 -19.82 2.82 7.62
C GLN A 95 -20.21 1.79 8.68
N LYS A 96 -19.59 0.61 8.65
CA LYS A 96 -19.84 -0.45 9.62
C LYS A 96 -19.51 -0.01 11.05
N ILE A 97 -18.37 0.67 11.23
CA ILE A 97 -18.02 1.26 12.54
C ILE A 97 -19.08 2.25 12.99
N GLN A 98 -19.54 3.15 12.11
CA GLN A 98 -20.57 4.12 12.42
C GLN A 98 -21.90 3.46 12.77
N GLU A 99 -22.31 2.42 12.03
CA GLU A 99 -23.52 1.63 12.35
C GLU A 99 -23.41 0.95 13.72
N ASP A 100 -22.27 0.34 14.03
CA ASP A 100 -22.04 -0.31 15.31
C ASP A 100 -22.07 0.70 16.48
N ILE A 101 -21.54 1.90 16.27
CA ILE A 101 -21.64 3.00 17.23
C ILE A 101 -23.11 3.39 17.44
N GLN A 102 -23.90 3.56 16.37
CA GLN A 102 -25.29 3.92 16.47
C GLN A 102 -26.14 2.84 17.16
N LYS A 103 -25.92 1.56 16.83
CA LYS A 103 -26.57 0.42 17.51
C LYS A 103 -26.25 0.39 19.00
N ASN A 104 -25.07 0.79 19.38
CA ASN A 104 -24.60 0.79 20.77
C ASN A 104 -24.86 2.13 21.51
N LYS A 105 -25.42 3.13 20.84
CA LYS A 105 -25.64 4.46 21.43
C LYS A 105 -26.56 4.42 22.68
N ASN A 106 -27.43 3.43 22.77
CA ASN A 106 -28.33 3.22 23.92
C ASN A 106 -27.66 2.44 25.07
N LYS A 107 -26.45 1.92 24.89
CA LYS A 107 -25.70 1.21 25.94
C LYS A 107 -24.80 2.18 26.67
N SER A 108 -24.67 2.02 27.97
CA SER A 108 -23.76 2.81 28.77
C SER A 108 -22.28 2.53 28.32
N PRO A 109 -21.38 3.48 28.56
CA PRO A 109 -19.92 3.27 28.30
C PRO A 109 -19.38 1.99 28.96
N GLU A 110 -19.88 1.68 30.15
CA GLU A 110 -19.50 0.49 30.93
C GLU A 110 -19.97 -0.80 30.27
N GLU A 111 -21.18 -0.83 29.73
CA GLU A 111 -21.74 -1.98 29.00
C GLU A 111 -20.98 -2.24 27.70
N ARG A 112 -20.63 -1.19 26.96
CA ARG A 112 -19.81 -1.27 25.74
C ARG A 112 -18.42 -1.82 26.03
N LEU A 113 -17.80 -1.35 27.11
CA LEU A 113 -16.49 -1.82 27.54
C LEU A 113 -16.54 -3.30 27.95
N LYS A 114 -17.59 -3.72 28.69
CA LYS A 114 -17.79 -5.11 29.08
C LYS A 114 -17.95 -6.03 27.87
N GLU A 115 -18.75 -5.63 26.87
CA GLU A 115 -18.89 -6.39 25.61
C GLU A 115 -17.57 -6.46 24.83
N TYR A 116 -16.83 -5.37 24.78
CA TYR A 116 -15.51 -5.34 24.14
C TYR A 116 -14.53 -6.30 24.80
N ARG A 117 -14.46 -6.32 26.13
CA ARG A 117 -13.65 -7.28 26.90
C ARG A 117 -14.03 -8.73 26.61
N LEU A 118 -15.33 -9.03 26.57
CA LEU A 118 -15.83 -10.36 26.24
C LEU A 118 -15.46 -10.79 24.81
N LYS A 119 -15.56 -9.87 23.84
CA LYS A 119 -15.22 -10.13 22.42
C LYS A 119 -13.74 -10.33 22.21
N MET A 120 -12.90 -9.59 22.90
CA MET A 120 -11.43 -9.65 22.76
C MET A 120 -10.81 -10.83 23.51
N GLY A 121 -11.40 -11.25 24.63
CA GLY A 121 -10.89 -12.36 25.46
C GLY A 121 -9.40 -12.19 25.75
N ASP A 122 -8.62 -13.26 25.51
CA ASP A 122 -7.18 -13.28 25.77
C ASP A 122 -6.35 -12.35 24.87
N LYS A 123 -6.95 -11.76 23.83
CA LYS A 123 -6.28 -10.79 22.94
C LYS A 123 -6.33 -9.35 23.47
N LEU A 124 -7.03 -9.12 24.58
CA LEU A 124 -7.17 -7.80 25.15
C LEU A 124 -5.89 -7.38 25.87
N THR A 125 -5.29 -6.28 25.41
CA THR A 125 -4.19 -5.63 26.09
C THR A 125 -4.66 -4.35 26.77
N PRO A 126 -3.99 -3.87 27.86
CA PRO A 126 -4.35 -2.61 28.51
C PRO A 126 -4.34 -1.41 27.57
N GLU A 127 -3.47 -1.44 26.55
CA GLU A 127 -3.39 -0.39 25.53
C GLU A 127 -4.61 -0.40 24.59
N LEU A 128 -5.06 -1.57 24.16
CA LEU A 128 -6.25 -1.73 23.34
C LEU A 128 -7.51 -1.29 24.10
N GLU A 129 -7.61 -1.65 25.37
CA GLU A 129 -8.71 -1.23 26.24
C GLU A 129 -8.77 0.28 26.40
N LYS A 130 -7.63 0.92 26.67
CA LYS A 130 -7.51 2.38 26.76
C LYS A 130 -7.92 3.08 25.47
N LYS A 131 -7.40 2.61 24.32
CA LYS A 131 -7.79 3.13 22.99
C LYS A 131 -9.30 3.01 22.75
N PHE A 132 -9.90 1.90 23.16
CA PHE A 132 -11.35 1.71 23.03
C PHE A 132 -12.13 2.67 23.93
N GLN A 133 -11.73 2.87 25.18
CA GLN A 133 -12.34 3.85 26.09
C GLN A 133 -12.28 5.28 25.53
N GLU A 134 -11.11 5.68 24.99
CA GLU A 134 -10.94 6.98 24.34
C GLU A 134 -11.84 7.11 23.10
N SER A 135 -12.06 6.03 22.36
CA SER A 135 -12.94 6.03 21.20
C SER A 135 -14.41 6.19 21.59
N ILE A 136 -14.86 5.55 22.68
CA ILE A 136 -16.22 5.74 23.23
C ILE A 136 -16.43 7.21 23.59
N ALA A 137 -15.52 7.82 24.34
CA ALA A 137 -15.63 9.20 24.77
C ALA A 137 -15.69 10.22 23.61
N LYS A 138 -14.94 9.95 22.52
CA LYS A 138 -14.97 10.78 21.30
C LYS A 138 -16.28 10.66 20.55
N THR A 139 -16.87 9.46 20.49
CA THR A 139 -18.05 9.17 19.66
C THR A 139 -19.40 9.56 20.32
N GLU A 140 -19.41 9.81 21.61
CA GLU A 140 -20.65 10.24 22.30
C GLU A 140 -21.15 11.62 21.82
N ASN A 141 -20.26 12.48 21.36
CA ASN A 141 -20.59 13.86 20.98
C ASN A 141 -20.74 14.09 19.47
N ASP A 142 -20.41 13.10 18.62
CA ASP A 142 -20.43 13.29 17.17
C ASP A 142 -21.76 12.81 16.56
N ALA A 143 -22.40 13.69 15.77
CA ALA A 143 -23.51 13.30 14.91
C ALA A 143 -23.02 12.32 13.84
N PRO A 144 -23.85 11.33 13.44
CA PRO A 144 -23.46 10.41 12.37
C PRO A 144 -23.20 11.18 11.08
N LYS A 145 -22.08 10.85 10.44
CA LYS A 145 -21.70 11.47 9.17
C LYS A 145 -22.56 10.93 8.04
N THR A 146 -22.88 11.78 7.08
CA THR A 146 -23.56 11.36 5.86
C THR A 146 -22.62 10.50 4.99
N PHE A 147 -23.19 9.80 4.02
CA PHE A 147 -22.41 9.03 3.06
C PHE A 147 -21.37 9.90 2.33
N GLU A 148 -21.78 11.10 1.90
CA GLU A 148 -20.91 12.03 1.18
C GLU A 148 -19.74 12.51 2.05
N GLN A 149 -19.98 12.73 3.35
CA GLN A 149 -18.94 13.10 4.30
C GLN A 149 -17.94 11.95 4.52
N LEU A 150 -18.45 10.73 4.70
CA LEU A 150 -17.59 9.54 4.85
C LEU A 150 -16.79 9.25 3.59
N GLU A 151 -17.42 9.39 2.41
CA GLU A 151 -16.76 9.22 1.12
C GLU A 151 -15.61 10.22 0.97
N LYS A 152 -15.89 11.49 1.17
CA LYS A 152 -14.90 12.55 1.07
C LYS A 152 -13.71 12.29 2.00
N GLU A 153 -13.96 12.04 3.27
CA GLU A 153 -12.90 11.75 4.25
C GLU A 153 -12.10 10.48 3.91
N THR A 154 -12.76 9.49 3.35
CA THR A 154 -12.09 8.25 2.95
C THR A 154 -11.22 8.47 1.74
N ARG A 155 -11.71 9.19 0.75
CA ARG A 155 -10.98 9.58 -0.46
C ARG A 155 -9.75 10.44 -0.13
N GLU A 156 -9.88 11.42 0.75
CA GLU A 156 -8.77 12.24 1.25
C GLU A 156 -7.74 11.41 2.03
N SER A 157 -8.20 10.46 2.86
CA SER A 157 -7.34 9.55 3.59
C SER A 157 -6.58 8.60 2.65
N THR A 158 -7.25 8.06 1.62
CA THR A 158 -6.62 7.23 0.60
C THR A 158 -5.55 8.01 -0.17
N LEU A 159 -5.85 9.26 -0.56
CA LEU A 159 -4.89 10.14 -1.22
C LEU A 159 -3.66 10.39 -0.34
N LYS A 160 -3.89 10.67 0.94
CA LYS A 160 -2.80 10.89 1.91
C LYS A 160 -1.91 9.67 2.01
N SER A 161 -2.48 8.47 2.22
CA SER A 161 -1.72 7.22 2.33
C SER A 161 -0.93 6.91 1.06
N LEU A 162 -1.51 7.13 -0.12
CA LEU A 162 -0.79 6.96 -1.39
C LEU A 162 0.37 7.95 -1.52
N ASN A 163 0.15 9.22 -1.19
CA ASN A 163 1.22 10.23 -1.21
C ASN A 163 2.37 9.89 -0.24
N GLU A 164 2.05 9.42 0.97
CA GLU A 164 3.04 8.99 1.96
C GLU A 164 3.85 7.80 1.44
N ASN A 165 3.20 6.77 0.90
CA ASN A 165 3.85 5.61 0.32
C ASN A 165 4.76 5.99 -0.87
N PHE A 166 4.27 6.82 -1.78
CA PHE A 166 5.07 7.29 -2.93
C PHE A 166 6.25 8.17 -2.49
N THR A 167 6.06 9.00 -1.47
CA THR A 167 7.14 9.80 -0.88
C THR A 167 8.20 8.90 -0.27
N PHE A 168 7.80 7.90 0.51
CA PHE A 168 8.70 6.93 1.10
C PHE A 168 9.53 6.23 0.01
N ILE A 169 8.88 5.60 -0.96
CA ILE A 169 9.57 4.84 -2.03
C ILE A 169 10.47 5.73 -2.89
N SER A 170 10.09 6.99 -3.12
CA SER A 170 10.83 7.88 -4.05
C SER A 170 11.90 8.73 -3.40
N LYS A 171 11.87 8.92 -2.07
CA LYS A 171 12.77 9.83 -1.36
C LYS A 171 13.53 9.17 -0.22
N GLU A 172 12.92 8.22 0.48
CA GLU A 172 13.53 7.55 1.62
C GLU A 172 14.36 6.33 1.19
N LEU A 173 13.91 5.61 0.15
CA LEU A 173 14.70 4.54 -0.44
C LEU A 173 15.71 5.14 -1.41
N ASP A 174 16.98 4.98 -1.09
CA ASP A 174 18.07 5.45 -1.93
C ASP A 174 18.48 4.44 -3.03
N ARG A 175 19.49 4.82 -3.80
CA ARG A 175 20.00 3.95 -4.88
C ARG A 175 20.60 2.64 -4.35
N SER A 176 21.15 2.63 -3.12
CA SER A 176 21.72 1.45 -2.48
C SER A 176 20.63 0.46 -2.07
N ASP A 177 19.51 0.95 -1.52
CA ASP A 177 18.35 0.12 -1.20
C ASP A 177 17.81 -0.57 -2.44
N TRP A 178 17.63 0.17 -3.54
CA TRP A 178 17.19 -0.39 -4.81
C TRP A 178 18.18 -1.36 -5.42
N PHE A 179 19.48 -1.13 -5.21
CA PHE A 179 20.51 -2.08 -5.62
C PHE A 179 20.40 -3.41 -4.87
N SER A 180 20.13 -3.34 -3.56
CA SER A 180 19.87 -4.54 -2.75
C SER A 180 18.64 -5.32 -3.27
N VAL A 181 17.56 -4.63 -3.61
CA VAL A 181 16.37 -5.24 -4.24
C VAL A 181 16.73 -5.90 -5.58
N TYR A 182 17.50 -5.22 -6.43
CA TYR A 182 17.92 -5.73 -7.73
C TYR A 182 18.78 -7.00 -7.61
N VAL A 183 19.78 -7.00 -6.74
CA VAL A 183 20.66 -8.16 -6.53
C VAL A 183 19.87 -9.33 -5.93
N ASN A 184 18.96 -9.06 -4.97
CA ASN A 184 18.12 -10.09 -4.38
C ASN A 184 17.11 -10.69 -5.38
N ALA A 185 16.61 -9.89 -6.32
CA ALA A 185 15.78 -10.41 -7.41
C ALA A 185 16.54 -11.39 -8.32
N ILE A 186 17.83 -11.19 -8.51
CA ILE A 186 18.69 -12.11 -9.25
C ILE A 186 19.01 -13.34 -8.40
N ALA A 187 19.49 -13.16 -7.17
CA ALA A 187 19.90 -14.25 -6.27
C ALA A 187 18.77 -15.25 -6.03
N SER A 188 17.56 -14.78 -5.79
CA SER A 188 16.37 -15.62 -5.55
C SER A 188 15.96 -16.50 -6.73
N ARG A 189 16.47 -16.23 -7.95
CA ARG A 189 16.24 -17.09 -9.12
C ARG A 189 17.14 -18.31 -9.13
N PHE A 190 18.29 -18.25 -8.46
CA PHE A 190 19.24 -19.37 -8.33
C PHE A 190 18.94 -20.18 -7.07
N ASP A 191 18.70 -19.51 -5.95
CA ASP A 191 18.37 -20.15 -4.69
C ASP A 191 17.45 -19.22 -3.87
N PRO A 192 16.22 -19.67 -3.54
CA PRO A 192 15.25 -18.86 -2.77
C PRO A 192 15.70 -18.59 -1.32
N HIS A 193 16.74 -19.29 -0.83
CA HIS A 193 17.29 -19.09 0.51
C HIS A 193 18.54 -18.19 0.52
N THR A 194 19.00 -17.78 -0.65
CA THR A 194 20.16 -16.87 -0.78
C THR A 194 19.68 -15.42 -0.79
N SER A 195 20.27 -14.60 0.09
CA SER A 195 20.01 -13.15 0.16
C SER A 195 21.32 -12.36 0.16
N TYR A 196 21.29 -11.25 -0.54
CA TYR A 196 22.34 -10.24 -0.47
C TYR A 196 22.03 -9.30 0.69
N PHE A 197 23.00 -9.06 1.53
CA PHE A 197 22.98 -8.03 2.57
C PHE A 197 23.91 -6.88 2.16
N ALA A 198 23.41 -5.66 2.22
CA ALA A 198 24.26 -4.49 2.08
C ALA A 198 25.34 -4.48 3.20
N PRO A 199 26.49 -3.83 3.00
CA PRO A 199 27.60 -3.88 3.98
C PRO A 199 27.20 -3.48 5.40
N ASP A 200 26.36 -2.47 5.56
CA ASP A 200 25.82 -2.01 6.84
C ASP A 200 24.78 -2.98 7.45
N GLU A 201 23.97 -3.61 6.64
CA GLU A 201 23.03 -4.67 7.08
C GLU A 201 23.81 -5.91 7.53
N LYS A 202 24.88 -6.27 6.82
CA LYS A 202 25.75 -7.38 7.19
C LYS A 202 26.40 -7.13 8.54
N GLU A 203 26.90 -5.93 8.80
CA GLU A 203 27.49 -5.55 10.08
C GLU A 203 26.49 -5.70 11.23
N ARG A 204 25.23 -5.23 11.05
CA ARG A 204 24.16 -5.41 12.04
C ARG A 204 23.81 -6.87 12.28
N PHE A 205 23.78 -7.68 11.22
CA PHE A 205 23.54 -9.10 11.31
C PHE A 205 24.65 -9.81 12.10
N ASP A 206 25.91 -9.52 11.79
CA ASP A 206 27.09 -10.12 12.46
C ASP A 206 27.14 -9.76 13.96
N VAL A 207 26.65 -8.56 14.34
CA VAL A 207 26.56 -8.13 15.76
C VAL A 207 25.38 -8.79 16.50
N SER A 208 24.34 -9.21 15.77
CA SER A 208 23.12 -9.83 16.35
C SER A 208 23.26 -11.33 16.61
N MET A 209 24.26 -11.95 16.03
CA MET A 209 24.58 -13.38 16.17
C MET A 209 25.58 -13.66 17.29
#